data_ab0dc35a8592a5aed68ddaf7dd798860
#
_entry.id   ab0dc35a8592a5aed68ddaf7dd798860
#
_cell.length_a   1.000
_cell.length_b   1.000
_cell.length_c   1.000
_cell.angle_alpha   90.00
_cell.angle_beta   90.00
_cell.angle_gamma   90.00
#
_symmetry.space_group_name_H-M   'P 1'
#
loop_
_entity.id
_entity.type
_entity.pdbx_description
1 polymer ?
#
loop_
_entity_poly.entity_id
_entity_poly.type
_entity_poly.pdbx_seq_one_letter_code
_entity_poly.pdbx_strand_id
1 'polypeptide(L)'
;MGDLLFSDTFPVLFSAWGGSADQFIETIHGLIERLPANVRLIAGHGHDCGLEDLKGYHQMAVETIGLVRQGMAEGKSVKEIVEEDILKDWENLNSTTISSGDWIAQVYESLSGGAKTSISKPLTHTIIEKGIHAAIEQYQKLKKTQPDAYNFDEYELNMLGYQLLWRNMNEAAIEMHKLNTQAYPDSANPYDSLADAYENSGQVELAIESYEKALERDPEMPSAIEGLKRLKPEVKD
;
A
#
# COMPACT_ATOMS: atom_id res chain seq x y z
N MET A 1 13.60 -7.44 0.64
CA MET A 1 12.42 -7.52 -0.28
C MET A 1 11.15 -7.00 0.38
N GLY A 2 11.07 -7.00 1.71
CA GLY A 2 9.86 -6.60 2.43
C GLY A 2 8.67 -7.45 2.00
N ASP A 3 7.48 -6.88 2.05
CA ASP A 3 6.20 -7.57 1.77
C ASP A 3 5.95 -7.90 0.29
N LEU A 4 6.95 -7.73 -0.57
CA LEU A 4 6.90 -8.25 -1.94
C LEU A 4 7.20 -9.76 -1.99
N LEU A 5 7.87 -10.32 -0.98
CA LEU A 5 8.24 -11.73 -0.92
C LEU A 5 7.80 -12.36 0.41
N PHE A 6 6.95 -13.36 0.29
CA PHE A 6 6.48 -14.24 1.36
C PHE A 6 6.94 -15.65 1.03
N SER A 7 7.85 -16.23 1.83
CA SER A 7 8.44 -17.51 1.47
C SER A 7 7.59 -18.73 1.80
N ASP A 8 6.66 -18.61 2.76
CA ASP A 8 5.95 -19.76 3.33
C ASP A 8 4.42 -19.64 3.23
N THR A 9 3.89 -18.61 2.56
CA THR A 9 2.46 -18.35 2.45
C THR A 9 2.11 -17.65 1.14
N PHE A 10 0.83 -17.61 0.82
CA PHE A 10 0.35 -16.74 -0.26
C PHE A 10 0.69 -15.28 0.02
N PRO A 11 0.97 -14.50 -1.03
CA PRO A 11 1.21 -13.06 -0.90
C PRO A 11 -0.07 -12.29 -0.56
N VAL A 12 0.09 -11.04 -0.15
CA VAL A 12 -0.99 -10.06 -0.04
C VAL A 12 -0.89 -9.09 -1.22
N LEU A 13 -1.93 -9.00 -2.05
CA LEU A 13 -1.95 -8.09 -3.19
C LEU A 13 -2.32 -6.65 -2.82
N PHE A 14 -2.93 -6.43 -1.65
CA PHE A 14 -3.41 -5.11 -1.25
C PHE A 14 -4.17 -4.39 -2.39
N SER A 15 -5.14 -5.08 -3.01
CA SER A 15 -5.93 -4.55 -4.13
C SER A 15 -6.60 -3.22 -3.80
N ALA A 16 -7.07 -3.06 -2.57
CA ALA A 16 -7.61 -1.82 -2.05
C ALA A 16 -6.61 -0.64 -2.11
N TRP A 17 -5.31 -0.92 -2.15
CA TRP A 17 -4.22 0.06 -2.22
C TRP A 17 -3.57 0.13 -3.60
N GLY A 18 -4.27 -0.33 -4.62
CA GLY A 18 -3.81 -0.33 -6.01
C GLY A 18 -2.87 -1.47 -6.37
N GLY A 19 -2.78 -2.50 -5.53
CA GLY A 19 -2.06 -3.74 -5.87
C GLY A 19 -2.73 -4.44 -7.06
N SER A 20 -1.94 -4.77 -8.08
CA SER A 20 -2.41 -5.44 -9.30
C SER A 20 -1.75 -6.80 -9.43
N ALA A 21 -2.55 -7.84 -9.67
CA ALA A 21 -2.07 -9.20 -9.92
C ALA A 21 -1.09 -9.25 -11.10
N ASP A 22 -1.37 -8.51 -12.17
CA ASP A 22 -0.49 -8.46 -13.34
C ASP A 22 0.82 -7.73 -13.03
N GLN A 23 0.76 -6.58 -12.35
CA GLN A 23 1.96 -5.84 -11.94
C GLN A 23 2.82 -6.61 -10.93
N PHE A 24 2.20 -7.41 -10.08
CA PHE A 24 2.91 -8.28 -9.14
C PHE A 24 3.79 -9.28 -9.89
N ILE A 25 3.22 -9.99 -10.88
CA ILE A 25 3.97 -10.92 -11.74
C ILE A 25 5.12 -10.20 -12.47
N GLU A 26 4.83 -9.06 -13.13
CA GLU A 26 5.83 -8.29 -13.87
C GLU A 26 6.96 -7.78 -12.97
N THR A 27 6.63 -7.34 -11.77
CA THR A 27 7.63 -6.84 -10.80
C THR A 27 8.59 -7.94 -10.38
N ILE A 28 8.08 -9.13 -10.04
CA ILE A 28 8.92 -10.28 -9.65
C ILE A 28 9.74 -10.75 -10.84
N HIS A 29 9.16 -10.83 -12.03
CA HIS A 29 9.87 -11.18 -13.25
C HIS A 29 11.05 -10.22 -13.51
N GLY A 30 10.83 -8.92 -13.45
CA GLY A 30 11.87 -7.92 -13.64
C GLY A 30 12.97 -7.95 -12.56
N LEU A 31 12.68 -8.44 -11.36
CA LEU A 31 13.68 -8.69 -10.32
C LEU A 31 14.53 -9.93 -10.65
N ILE A 32 13.89 -11.01 -11.08
CA ILE A 32 14.58 -12.26 -11.47
C ILE A 32 15.61 -11.98 -12.57
N GLU A 33 15.29 -11.15 -13.55
CA GLU A 33 16.19 -10.79 -14.65
C GLU A 33 17.41 -9.95 -14.22
N ARG A 34 17.29 -9.20 -13.12
CA ARG A 34 18.31 -8.22 -12.68
C ARG A 34 19.19 -8.73 -11.54
N LEU A 35 18.71 -9.70 -10.79
CA LEU A 35 19.41 -10.17 -9.60
C LEU A 35 20.51 -11.19 -9.96
N PRO A 36 21.67 -11.14 -9.29
CA PRO A 36 22.73 -12.12 -9.51
C PRO A 36 22.32 -13.51 -8.96
N ALA A 37 22.85 -14.57 -9.56
CA ALA A 37 22.50 -15.95 -9.21
C ALA A 37 22.75 -16.32 -7.73
N ASN A 38 23.71 -15.66 -7.08
CA ASN A 38 24.06 -15.88 -5.69
C ASN A 38 23.43 -14.89 -4.72
N VAL A 39 22.33 -14.22 -5.12
CA VAL A 39 21.63 -13.27 -4.28
C VAL A 39 21.06 -13.95 -3.04
N ARG A 40 21.11 -13.25 -1.91
CA ARG A 40 20.35 -13.58 -0.69
C ARG A 40 19.24 -12.56 -0.53
N LEU A 41 18.01 -13.06 -0.50
CA LEU A 41 16.80 -12.25 -0.35
C LEU A 41 16.29 -12.41 1.06
N ILE A 42 16.01 -11.28 1.71
CA ILE A 42 15.34 -11.26 3.00
C ILE A 42 13.86 -11.03 2.71
N ALA A 43 13.03 -12.05 2.96
CA ALA A 43 11.58 -11.96 2.84
C ALA A 43 11.00 -11.04 3.92
N GLY A 44 9.86 -10.43 3.67
CA GLY A 44 9.09 -9.72 4.69
C GLY A 44 8.54 -10.68 5.72
N HIS A 45 8.11 -11.86 5.26
CA HIS A 45 7.60 -12.96 6.09
C HIS A 45 8.20 -14.30 5.62
N GLY A 46 8.52 -15.17 6.58
CA GLY A 46 9.11 -16.47 6.34
C GLY A 46 10.65 -16.47 6.47
N HIS A 47 11.33 -17.30 5.70
CA HIS A 47 12.76 -17.49 5.77
C HIS A 47 13.52 -16.77 4.64
N ASP A 48 14.84 -16.65 4.79
CA ASP A 48 15.71 -16.10 3.75
C ASP A 48 15.70 -16.98 2.51
N CYS A 49 15.66 -16.36 1.35
CA CYS A 49 15.52 -17.01 0.05
C CYS A 49 16.68 -16.71 -0.89
N GLY A 50 16.84 -17.54 -1.91
CA GLY A 50 17.71 -17.30 -3.06
C GLY A 50 16.93 -16.98 -4.32
N LEU A 51 17.66 -16.91 -5.44
CA LEU A 51 17.05 -16.62 -6.74
C LEU A 51 16.10 -17.74 -7.20
N GLU A 52 16.40 -19.00 -6.89
CA GLU A 52 15.55 -20.14 -7.27
C GLU A 52 14.22 -20.13 -6.49
N ASP A 53 14.25 -19.74 -5.22
CA ASP A 53 13.02 -19.56 -4.42
C ASP A 53 12.14 -18.44 -5.01
N LEU A 54 12.76 -17.33 -5.45
CA LEU A 54 12.04 -16.24 -6.10
C LEU A 54 11.42 -16.67 -7.44
N LYS A 55 12.10 -17.55 -8.19
CA LYS A 55 11.54 -18.13 -9.42
C LYS A 55 10.35 -19.04 -9.12
N GLY A 56 10.47 -19.89 -8.11
CA GLY A 56 9.35 -20.73 -7.66
C GLY A 56 8.14 -19.90 -7.22
N TYR A 57 8.40 -18.83 -6.49
CA TYR A 57 7.36 -17.89 -6.05
C TYR A 57 6.70 -17.16 -7.24
N HIS A 58 7.48 -16.74 -8.24
CA HIS A 58 6.95 -16.19 -9.47
C HIS A 58 6.07 -17.19 -10.22
N GLN A 59 6.51 -18.43 -10.35
CA GLN A 59 5.75 -19.50 -11.01
C GLN A 59 4.42 -19.74 -10.28
N MET A 60 4.45 -19.85 -8.96
CA MET A 60 3.23 -19.94 -8.13
C MET A 60 2.25 -18.79 -8.44
N ALA A 61 2.74 -17.56 -8.46
CA ALA A 61 1.89 -16.40 -8.75
C ALA A 61 1.28 -16.48 -10.15
N VAL A 62 2.06 -16.81 -11.17
CA VAL A 62 1.59 -16.97 -12.57
C VAL A 62 0.51 -18.05 -12.66
N GLU A 63 0.74 -19.22 -12.06
CA GLU A 63 -0.18 -20.35 -12.14
C GLU A 63 -1.48 -20.07 -11.38
N THR A 64 -1.40 -19.61 -10.13
CA THR A 64 -2.59 -19.38 -9.31
C THR A 64 -3.43 -18.21 -9.83
N ILE A 65 -2.83 -17.13 -10.28
CA ILE A 65 -3.52 -16.01 -10.93
C ILE A 65 -4.16 -16.48 -12.26
N GLY A 66 -3.47 -17.34 -13.01
CA GLY A 66 -3.98 -17.92 -14.24
C GLY A 66 -5.23 -18.76 -14.01
N LEU A 67 -5.26 -19.59 -12.96
CA LEU A 67 -6.43 -20.41 -12.58
C LEU A 67 -7.64 -19.54 -12.21
N VAL A 68 -7.43 -18.48 -11.42
CA VAL A 68 -8.51 -17.54 -11.09
C VAL A 68 -9.04 -16.85 -12.35
N ARG A 69 -8.15 -16.40 -13.23
CA ARG A 69 -8.53 -15.79 -14.52
C ARG A 69 -9.35 -16.71 -15.39
N GLN A 70 -9.00 -18.01 -15.41
CA GLN A 70 -9.78 -19.02 -16.14
C GLN A 70 -11.18 -19.14 -15.54
N GLY A 71 -11.33 -19.28 -14.23
CA GLY A 71 -12.64 -19.34 -13.57
C GLY A 71 -13.52 -18.12 -13.88
N MET A 72 -12.92 -16.92 -13.89
CA MET A 72 -13.60 -15.68 -14.28
C MET A 72 -14.05 -15.70 -15.75
N ALA A 73 -13.22 -16.19 -16.66
CA ALA A 73 -13.56 -16.32 -18.06
C ALA A 73 -14.72 -17.31 -18.32
N GLU A 74 -14.87 -18.30 -17.42
CA GLU A 74 -16.00 -19.24 -17.39
C GLU A 74 -17.27 -18.63 -16.76
N GLY A 75 -17.21 -17.37 -16.31
CA GLY A 75 -18.32 -16.63 -15.71
C GLY A 75 -18.59 -16.97 -14.25
N LYS A 76 -17.66 -17.64 -13.57
CA LYS A 76 -17.78 -18.03 -12.17
C LYS A 76 -17.60 -16.84 -11.23
N SER A 77 -18.38 -16.81 -10.17
CA SER A 77 -18.18 -15.93 -9.03
C SER A 77 -16.95 -16.33 -8.20
N VAL A 78 -16.44 -15.42 -7.41
CA VAL A 78 -15.33 -15.73 -6.47
C VAL A 78 -15.67 -16.91 -5.54
N LYS A 79 -16.93 -17.00 -5.09
CA LYS A 79 -17.41 -18.07 -4.22
C LYS A 79 -17.33 -19.43 -4.91
N GLU A 80 -17.78 -19.53 -6.15
CA GLU A 80 -17.74 -20.77 -6.93
C GLU A 80 -16.30 -21.21 -7.19
N ILE A 81 -15.39 -20.28 -7.48
CA ILE A 81 -13.96 -20.56 -7.69
C ILE A 81 -13.30 -21.09 -6.40
N VAL A 82 -13.66 -20.52 -5.25
CA VAL A 82 -13.15 -20.99 -3.94
C VAL A 82 -13.71 -22.39 -3.62
N GLU A 83 -15.01 -22.63 -3.85
CA GLU A 83 -15.67 -23.92 -3.59
C GLU A 83 -15.13 -25.06 -4.49
N GLU A 84 -14.61 -24.76 -5.68
CA GLU A 84 -13.96 -25.73 -6.57
C GLU A 84 -12.56 -26.15 -6.14
N ASP A 85 -12.00 -25.50 -5.11
CA ASP A 85 -10.67 -25.80 -4.56
C ASP A 85 -9.55 -25.84 -5.63
N ILE A 86 -9.59 -24.84 -6.52
CA ILE A 86 -8.68 -24.77 -7.68
C ILE A 86 -7.19 -24.64 -7.29
N LEU A 87 -6.89 -24.31 -6.04
CA LEU A 87 -5.54 -24.14 -5.52
C LEU A 87 -5.08 -25.28 -4.60
N LYS A 88 -5.73 -26.47 -4.64
CA LYS A 88 -5.38 -27.62 -3.80
C LYS A 88 -3.91 -28.04 -3.89
N ASP A 89 -3.27 -27.88 -5.06
CA ASP A 89 -1.87 -28.20 -5.25
C ASP A 89 -0.93 -27.21 -4.54
N TRP A 90 -1.48 -26.09 -4.03
CA TRP A 90 -0.81 -25.04 -3.29
C TRP A 90 -1.25 -24.93 -1.82
N GLU A 91 -1.93 -25.96 -1.28
CA GLU A 91 -2.42 -25.98 0.10
C GLU A 91 -1.31 -25.75 1.15
N ASN A 92 -0.08 -26.15 0.84
CA ASN A 92 1.08 -25.93 1.69
C ASN A 92 1.40 -24.44 1.96
N LEU A 93 0.82 -23.53 1.16
CA LEU A 93 0.97 -22.07 1.33
C LEU A 93 -0.15 -21.45 2.18
N ASN A 94 -1.15 -22.24 2.61
CA ASN A 94 -2.17 -21.78 3.55
C ASN A 94 -1.54 -21.44 4.90
N SER A 95 -1.84 -20.26 5.41
CA SER A 95 -1.42 -19.80 6.72
C SER A 95 -2.59 -19.30 7.54
N THR A 96 -2.37 -19.00 8.82
CA THR A 96 -3.38 -18.35 9.67
C THR A 96 -3.69 -16.91 9.23
N THR A 97 -2.82 -16.31 8.42
CA THR A 97 -2.95 -14.93 7.96
C THR A 97 -3.61 -14.86 6.59
N ILE A 98 -3.25 -15.77 5.68
CA ILE A 98 -3.78 -15.81 4.29
C ILE A 98 -4.09 -17.24 3.94
N SER A 99 -5.35 -17.52 3.62
CA SER A 99 -5.81 -18.80 3.05
C SER A 99 -5.79 -18.75 1.51
N SER A 100 -5.92 -19.93 0.87
CA SER A 100 -6.14 -20.01 -0.58
C SER A 100 -7.40 -19.25 -1.02
N GLY A 101 -8.44 -19.27 -0.20
CA GLY A 101 -9.66 -18.49 -0.45
C GLY A 101 -9.45 -16.99 -0.41
N ASP A 102 -8.66 -16.50 0.55
CA ASP A 102 -8.30 -15.07 0.63
C ASP A 102 -7.46 -14.65 -0.58
N TRP A 103 -6.51 -15.49 -0.99
CA TRP A 103 -5.70 -15.24 -2.18
C TRP A 103 -6.56 -15.18 -3.45
N ILE A 104 -7.47 -16.18 -3.65
CA ILE A 104 -8.42 -16.18 -4.77
C ILE A 104 -9.26 -14.89 -4.78
N ALA A 105 -9.77 -14.46 -3.62
CA ALA A 105 -10.59 -13.27 -3.53
C ALA A 105 -9.83 -12.00 -3.93
N GLN A 106 -8.60 -11.83 -3.45
CA GLN A 106 -7.73 -10.69 -3.79
C GLN A 106 -7.38 -10.67 -5.28
N VAL A 107 -7.04 -11.84 -5.86
CA VAL A 107 -6.75 -11.95 -7.29
C VAL A 107 -7.99 -11.66 -8.13
N TYR A 108 -9.14 -12.23 -7.76
CA TYR A 108 -10.41 -12.01 -8.44
C TYR A 108 -10.79 -10.53 -8.46
N GLU A 109 -10.70 -9.85 -7.31
CA GLU A 109 -10.94 -8.41 -7.19
C GLU A 109 -10.00 -7.61 -8.11
N SER A 110 -8.71 -7.92 -8.05
CA SER A 110 -7.70 -7.28 -8.89
C SER A 110 -7.97 -7.44 -10.40
N LEU A 111 -8.39 -8.65 -10.83
CA LEU A 111 -8.66 -8.97 -12.23
C LEU A 111 -10.03 -8.48 -12.71
N SER A 112 -10.99 -8.28 -11.82
CA SER A 112 -12.33 -7.79 -12.16
C SER A 112 -12.36 -6.34 -12.66
N GLY A 113 -11.19 -5.72 -12.80
CA GLY A 113 -11.08 -4.30 -13.15
C GLY A 113 -11.50 -3.37 -12.01
N GLY A 114 -11.69 -3.94 -10.80
CA GLY A 114 -11.95 -3.18 -9.58
C GLY A 114 -10.70 -2.51 -9.02
N ALA A 115 -9.50 -2.95 -9.38
CA ALA A 115 -8.26 -2.28 -9.00
C ALA A 115 -8.11 -0.95 -9.77
N LYS A 116 -8.64 0.11 -9.18
CA LYS A 116 -8.40 1.46 -9.67
C LYS A 116 -6.89 1.72 -9.72
N THR A 117 -6.43 2.43 -10.73
CA THR A 117 -5.02 2.84 -10.82
C THR A 117 -4.65 3.69 -9.61
N SER A 118 -3.53 3.41 -8.94
CA SER A 118 -3.02 4.26 -7.87
C SER A 118 -2.88 5.70 -8.33
N ILE A 119 -3.52 6.64 -7.63
CA ILE A 119 -3.41 8.07 -7.92
C ILE A 119 -2.02 8.61 -7.59
N SER A 120 -1.28 7.95 -6.71
CA SER A 120 0.07 8.37 -6.31
C SER A 120 1.06 8.37 -7.47
N LYS A 121 0.91 7.48 -8.46
CA LYS A 121 1.81 7.40 -9.64
C LYS A 121 1.82 8.69 -10.47
N PRO A 122 0.69 9.15 -11.06
CA PRO A 122 0.66 10.38 -11.82
C PRO A 122 0.98 11.61 -10.98
N LEU A 123 0.61 11.62 -9.67
CA LEU A 123 0.94 12.73 -8.78
C LEU A 123 2.44 12.82 -8.53
N THR A 124 3.12 11.70 -8.26
CA THR A 124 4.58 11.67 -8.07
C THR A 124 5.31 12.27 -9.27
N HIS A 125 4.92 11.88 -10.48
CA HIS A 125 5.52 12.42 -11.70
C HIS A 125 5.31 13.95 -11.79
N THR A 126 4.09 14.40 -11.52
CA THR A 126 3.77 15.84 -11.55
C THR A 126 4.49 16.63 -10.46
N ILE A 127 4.65 16.06 -9.25
CA ILE A 127 5.42 16.71 -8.16
C ILE A 127 6.87 16.94 -8.61
N ILE A 128 7.49 15.93 -9.23
CA ILE A 128 8.89 16.01 -9.66
C ILE A 128 9.07 17.03 -10.79
N GLU A 129 8.15 17.07 -11.75
CA GLU A 129 8.29 17.93 -12.94
C GLU A 129 7.77 19.36 -12.75
N LYS A 130 6.69 19.54 -11.96
CA LYS A 130 5.91 20.79 -11.91
C LYS A 130 5.66 21.30 -10.49
N GLY A 131 6.07 20.52 -9.49
CA GLY A 131 5.89 20.85 -8.08
C GLY A 131 4.55 20.43 -7.50
N ILE A 132 4.45 20.59 -6.17
CA ILE A 132 3.32 20.08 -5.37
C ILE A 132 1.98 20.73 -5.71
N HIS A 133 1.94 22.02 -5.98
CA HIS A 133 0.69 22.72 -6.30
C HIS A 133 0.04 22.19 -7.59
N ALA A 134 0.83 21.90 -8.62
CA ALA A 134 0.34 21.30 -9.85
C ALA A 134 -0.22 19.88 -9.63
N ALA A 135 0.38 19.11 -8.71
CA ALA A 135 -0.12 17.79 -8.35
C ALA A 135 -1.44 17.87 -7.57
N ILE A 136 -1.62 18.84 -6.67
CA ILE A 136 -2.89 19.07 -5.97
C ILE A 136 -4.01 19.41 -6.96
N GLU A 137 -3.74 20.32 -7.91
CA GLU A 137 -4.69 20.65 -8.98
C GLU A 137 -5.02 19.42 -9.83
N GLN A 138 -4.03 18.61 -10.16
CA GLN A 138 -4.22 17.35 -10.89
C GLN A 138 -5.09 16.37 -10.10
N TYR A 139 -4.84 16.18 -8.80
CA TYR A 139 -5.66 15.34 -7.94
C TYR A 139 -7.13 15.76 -7.96
N GLN A 140 -7.40 17.05 -7.72
CA GLN A 140 -8.75 17.59 -7.72
C GLN A 140 -9.46 17.41 -9.08
N LYS A 141 -8.73 17.63 -10.18
CA LYS A 141 -9.22 17.41 -11.53
C LYS A 141 -9.57 15.94 -11.77
N LEU A 142 -8.63 15.02 -11.47
CA LEU A 142 -8.81 13.58 -11.72
C LEU A 142 -9.93 13.02 -10.84
N LYS A 143 -10.02 13.42 -9.57
CA LYS A 143 -11.11 13.01 -8.66
C LYS A 143 -12.49 13.40 -9.20
N LYS A 144 -12.59 14.57 -9.87
CA LYS A 144 -13.83 15.05 -10.47
C LYS A 144 -14.16 14.41 -11.83
N THR A 145 -13.14 14.18 -12.67
CA THR A 145 -13.34 13.79 -14.07
C THR A 145 -13.17 12.29 -14.33
N GLN A 146 -12.48 11.57 -13.46
CA GLN A 146 -12.12 10.16 -13.60
C GLN A 146 -12.17 9.41 -12.26
N PRO A 147 -13.30 9.50 -11.49
CA PRO A 147 -13.40 8.94 -10.13
C PRO A 147 -13.27 7.41 -10.11
N ASP A 148 -13.60 6.75 -11.22
CA ASP A 148 -13.55 5.29 -11.33
C ASP A 148 -12.24 4.75 -11.94
N ALA A 149 -11.44 5.63 -12.54
CA ALA A 149 -10.16 5.24 -13.14
C ALA A 149 -9.01 5.15 -12.12
N TYR A 150 -9.12 5.91 -11.02
CA TYR A 150 -8.07 6.00 -10.01
C TYR A 150 -8.58 5.64 -8.63
N ASN A 151 -7.69 5.02 -7.83
CA ASN A 151 -7.91 4.88 -6.41
C ASN A 151 -7.60 6.20 -5.71
N PHE A 152 -8.61 6.74 -5.00
CA PHE A 152 -8.50 7.99 -4.24
C PHE A 152 -8.56 7.75 -2.73
N ASP A 153 -8.39 6.51 -2.27
CA ASP A 153 -8.47 6.18 -0.85
C ASP A 153 -7.44 6.96 -0.02
N GLU A 154 -7.77 7.16 1.25
CA GLU A 154 -6.94 7.87 2.23
C GLU A 154 -5.48 7.40 2.21
N TYR A 155 -5.29 6.09 2.08
CA TYR A 155 -3.98 5.46 2.06
C TYR A 155 -3.09 5.93 0.90
N GLU A 156 -3.65 6.23 -0.27
CA GLU A 156 -2.91 6.67 -1.45
C GLU A 156 -2.15 7.98 -1.21
N LEU A 157 -2.84 8.98 -0.65
CA LEU A 157 -2.22 10.25 -0.30
C LEU A 157 -1.29 10.13 0.90
N ASN A 158 -1.65 9.26 1.86
CA ASN A 158 -0.85 9.00 3.04
C ASN A 158 0.52 8.44 2.66
N MET A 159 0.54 7.37 1.88
CA MET A 159 1.77 6.75 1.41
C MET A 159 2.60 7.67 0.52
N LEU A 160 1.95 8.48 -0.33
CA LEU A 160 2.67 9.46 -1.14
C LEU A 160 3.34 10.51 -0.25
N GLY A 161 2.68 10.99 0.79
CA GLY A 161 3.25 11.90 1.77
C GLY A 161 4.51 11.33 2.44
N TYR A 162 4.45 10.10 2.94
CA TYR A 162 5.62 9.43 3.52
C TYR A 162 6.75 9.19 2.51
N GLN A 163 6.43 8.82 1.26
CA GLN A 163 7.45 8.69 0.21
C GLN A 163 8.18 10.01 -0.08
N LEU A 164 7.49 11.13 0.04
CA LEU A 164 8.09 12.46 -0.10
C LEU A 164 8.99 12.78 1.11
N LEU A 165 8.58 12.44 2.34
CA LEU A 165 9.42 12.57 3.55
C LEU A 165 10.72 11.77 3.41
N TRP A 166 10.67 10.53 2.97
CA TRP A 166 11.85 9.68 2.76
C TRP A 166 12.81 10.23 1.71
N ARG A 167 12.32 11.09 0.82
CA ARG A 167 13.12 11.82 -0.18
C ARG A 167 13.56 13.21 0.29
N ASN A 168 13.31 13.55 1.57
CA ASN A 168 13.56 14.88 2.16
C ASN A 168 12.81 16.02 1.46
N MET A 169 11.66 15.73 0.84
CA MET A 169 10.78 16.71 0.21
C MET A 169 9.71 17.18 1.21
N ASN A 170 10.12 17.69 2.36
CA ASN A 170 9.26 17.94 3.52
C ASN A 170 8.07 18.87 3.22
N GLU A 171 8.29 19.97 2.49
CA GLU A 171 7.21 20.90 2.11
C GLU A 171 6.14 20.19 1.26
N ALA A 172 6.56 19.39 0.29
CA ALA A 172 5.64 18.64 -0.56
C ALA A 172 4.89 17.57 0.22
N ALA A 173 5.54 16.91 1.18
CA ALA A 173 4.92 15.94 2.07
C ALA A 173 3.84 16.58 2.95
N ILE A 174 4.14 17.72 3.57
CA ILE A 174 3.19 18.49 4.37
C ILE A 174 1.95 18.85 3.55
N GLU A 175 2.13 19.37 2.33
CA GLU A 175 1.00 19.73 1.46
C GLU A 175 0.19 18.51 1.02
N MET A 176 0.84 17.34 0.81
CA MET A 176 0.14 16.11 0.49
C MET A 176 -0.66 15.59 1.68
N HIS A 177 -0.09 15.60 2.91
CA HIS A 177 -0.84 15.23 4.11
C HIS A 177 -1.96 16.22 4.44
N LYS A 178 -1.78 17.52 4.19
CA LYS A 178 -2.87 18.51 4.28
C LYS A 178 -4.02 18.19 3.32
N LEU A 179 -3.69 17.81 2.07
CA LEU A 179 -4.70 17.39 1.11
C LEU A 179 -5.46 16.16 1.62
N ASN A 180 -4.75 15.23 2.29
CA ASN A 180 -5.36 14.04 2.87
C ASN A 180 -6.32 14.38 4.02
N THR A 181 -5.94 15.29 4.94
CA THR A 181 -6.86 15.76 6.00
C THR A 181 -8.11 16.45 5.45
N GLN A 182 -7.99 17.15 4.31
CA GLN A 182 -9.15 17.78 3.65
C GLN A 182 -10.06 16.75 2.97
N ALA A 183 -9.46 15.69 2.41
CA ALA A 183 -10.20 14.62 1.73
C ALA A 183 -10.91 13.69 2.72
N TYR A 184 -10.35 13.51 3.91
CA TYR A 184 -10.81 12.59 4.97
C TYR A 184 -10.82 13.26 6.34
N PRO A 185 -11.68 14.29 6.54
CA PRO A 185 -11.64 15.12 7.74
C PRO A 185 -12.05 14.39 9.03
N ASP A 186 -12.77 13.28 8.91
CA ASP A 186 -13.26 12.49 10.05
C ASP A 186 -12.30 11.36 10.47
N SER A 187 -11.26 11.08 9.67
CA SER A 187 -10.25 10.07 10.00
C SER A 187 -9.13 10.66 10.87
N ALA A 188 -8.68 9.91 11.86
CA ALA A 188 -7.55 10.28 12.72
C ALA A 188 -6.20 10.18 12.01
N ASN A 189 -6.02 9.14 11.19
CA ASN A 189 -4.75 8.81 10.57
C ASN A 189 -4.15 9.92 9.67
N PRO A 190 -4.90 10.68 8.84
CA PRO A 190 -4.34 11.79 8.10
C PRO A 190 -3.77 12.91 8.97
N TYR A 191 -4.35 13.15 10.15
CA TYR A 191 -3.85 14.16 11.09
C TYR A 191 -2.60 13.71 11.82
N ASP A 192 -2.52 12.43 12.19
CA ASP A 192 -1.32 11.81 12.76
C ASP A 192 -0.16 11.88 11.78
N SER A 193 -0.39 11.50 10.53
CA SER A 193 0.63 11.56 9.46
C SER A 193 1.05 13.01 9.12
N LEU A 194 0.13 13.97 9.20
CA LEU A 194 0.46 15.39 9.06
C LEU A 194 1.33 15.87 10.22
N ALA A 195 1.06 15.40 11.44
CA ALA A 195 1.87 15.70 12.61
C ALA A 195 3.30 15.17 12.44
N ASP A 196 3.47 13.93 11.97
CA ASP A 196 4.78 13.36 11.65
C ASP A 196 5.54 14.22 10.62
N ALA A 197 4.85 14.70 9.59
CA ALA A 197 5.47 15.56 8.58
C ALA A 197 5.92 16.90 9.15
N TYR A 198 5.14 17.52 10.03
CA TYR A 198 5.53 18.74 10.72
C TYR A 198 6.69 18.49 11.69
N GLU A 199 6.67 17.39 12.44
CA GLU A 199 7.76 17.03 13.34
C GLU A 199 9.07 16.82 12.58
N ASN A 200 9.04 16.09 11.46
CA ASN A 200 10.19 15.88 10.58
C ASN A 200 10.75 17.19 10.01
N SER A 201 9.93 18.23 9.86
CA SER A 201 10.36 19.56 9.38
C SER A 201 10.67 20.55 10.50
N GLY A 202 10.62 20.11 11.77
CA GLY A 202 10.92 20.95 12.94
C GLY A 202 9.82 21.93 13.31
N GLN A 203 8.62 21.80 12.77
CA GLN A 203 7.45 22.65 13.04
C GLN A 203 6.65 22.10 14.24
N VAL A 204 7.26 22.14 15.43
CA VAL A 204 6.81 21.45 16.64
C VAL A 204 5.38 21.85 17.05
N GLU A 205 5.04 23.13 17.01
CA GLU A 205 3.71 23.61 17.41
C GLU A 205 2.62 23.06 16.49
N LEU A 206 2.87 23.01 15.17
CA LEU A 206 1.94 22.47 14.20
C LEU A 206 1.83 20.93 14.29
N ALA A 207 2.92 20.27 14.66
CA ALA A 207 2.88 18.83 14.95
C ALA A 207 1.98 18.53 16.15
N ILE A 208 2.13 19.28 17.24
CA ILE A 208 1.30 19.15 18.44
C ILE A 208 -0.18 19.35 18.10
N GLU A 209 -0.53 20.44 17.41
CA GLU A 209 -1.91 20.72 17.00
C GLU A 209 -2.50 19.57 16.12
N SER A 210 -1.68 18.98 15.28
CA SER A 210 -2.11 17.90 14.40
C SER A 210 -2.32 16.59 15.15
N TYR A 211 -1.43 16.22 16.08
CA TYR A 211 -1.63 15.08 16.97
C TYR A 211 -2.87 15.25 17.86
N GLU A 212 -3.13 16.46 18.38
CA GLU A 212 -4.34 16.74 19.15
C GLU A 212 -5.61 16.51 18.30
N LYS A 213 -5.60 16.96 17.04
CA LYS A 213 -6.70 16.69 16.10
C LYS A 213 -6.87 15.21 15.77
N ALA A 214 -5.80 14.44 15.72
CA ALA A 214 -5.89 12.99 15.58
C ALA A 214 -6.60 12.36 16.78
N LEU A 215 -6.22 12.77 18.01
CA LEU A 215 -6.84 12.27 19.25
C LEU A 215 -8.28 12.75 19.47
N GLU A 216 -8.69 13.86 18.87
CA GLU A 216 -10.12 14.25 18.85
C GLU A 216 -10.99 13.25 18.09
N ARG A 217 -10.40 12.51 17.13
CA ARG A 217 -11.07 11.51 16.28
C ARG A 217 -10.90 10.09 16.80
N ASP A 218 -9.71 9.78 17.27
CA ASP A 218 -9.37 8.51 17.92
C ASP A 218 -8.58 8.77 19.21
N PRO A 219 -9.24 8.87 20.35
CA PRO A 219 -8.60 9.15 21.63
C PRO A 219 -7.59 8.07 22.11
N GLU A 220 -7.65 6.88 21.51
CA GLU A 220 -6.78 5.76 21.86
C GLU A 220 -5.63 5.56 20.88
N MET A 221 -5.45 6.44 19.89
CA MET A 221 -4.43 6.32 18.84
C MET A 221 -3.00 6.34 19.44
N PRO A 222 -2.26 5.22 19.41
CA PRO A 222 -0.98 5.11 20.13
C PRO A 222 0.09 6.05 19.58
N SER A 223 0.18 6.20 18.25
CA SER A 223 1.18 7.06 17.59
C SER A 223 1.03 8.53 17.99
N ALA A 224 -0.19 9.05 17.98
CA ALA A 224 -0.48 10.42 18.38
C ALA A 224 -0.19 10.66 19.88
N ILE A 225 -0.55 9.68 20.76
CA ILE A 225 -0.23 9.75 22.19
C ILE A 225 1.28 9.80 22.42
N GLU A 226 2.04 8.95 21.73
CA GLU A 226 3.49 8.91 21.84
C GLU A 226 4.14 10.18 21.25
N GLY A 227 3.63 10.68 20.12
CA GLY A 227 4.05 11.93 19.51
C GLY A 227 3.91 13.11 20.47
N LEU A 228 2.75 13.27 21.10
CA LEU A 228 2.52 14.33 22.09
C LEU A 228 3.42 14.19 23.33
N LYS A 229 3.62 12.98 23.85
CA LYS A 229 4.55 12.76 24.98
C LYS A 229 5.98 13.15 24.65
N ARG A 230 6.40 12.92 23.43
CA ARG A 230 7.73 13.27 22.93
C ARG A 230 7.91 14.78 22.79
N LEU A 231 6.89 15.46 22.26
CA LEU A 231 6.92 16.90 21.97
C LEU A 231 6.55 17.79 23.16
N LYS A 232 5.73 17.28 24.10
CA LYS A 232 5.35 17.92 25.37
C LYS A 232 5.86 17.09 26.54
N PRO A 233 7.18 17.02 26.77
CA PRO A 233 7.69 16.32 27.94
C PRO A 233 7.13 16.97 29.21
N GLU A 234 6.62 16.14 30.13
CA GLU A 234 6.16 16.63 31.42
C GLU A 234 7.30 17.41 32.09
N VAL A 235 7.05 18.67 32.41
CA VAL A 235 7.95 19.46 33.24
C VAL A 235 7.95 18.75 34.61
N LYS A 236 9.00 18.01 34.91
CA LYS A 236 9.18 17.47 36.25
C LYS A 236 9.49 18.65 37.19
N ASP A 237 8.49 19.01 38.00
CA ASP A 237 8.66 19.90 39.14
C ASP A 237 9.71 19.36 40.15
#